data_90a76f44537d9342d338dfd57e1a35b7
#
_entry.id   90a76f44537d9342d338dfd57e1a35b7
#
_cell.length_a   1.000
_cell.length_b   1.000
_cell.length_c   1.000
_cell.angle_alpha   90.00
_cell.angle_beta   90.00
_cell.angle_gamma   90.00
#
_symmetry.space_group_name_H-M   'P 1'
#
loop_
_entity.id
_entity.type
_entity.pdbx_description
1 polymer ?
#
loop_
_entity_poly.entity_id
_entity_poly.type
_entity_poly.pdbx_seq_one_letter_code
_entity_poly.pdbx_strand_id
1 'polypeptide(L)'
;VDLARKAVITASEERVAGQHRNYSVRNMTDGKRDTYWATNDGTTKASITLTWAKPTTVRYVQLMEHIKLGQRVRSFTVETSEDGVNFTQRATNIATTTIGYKRIIPLNGSTQKSYDGEGYKVRAMRITINDSKACPLIENLSVY
;
A
#
# COMPACT_ATOMS: atom_id res chain seq x y z
N VAL A 1 -6.43 7.82 -13.66
CA VAL A 1 -5.34 6.89 -14.01
C VAL A 1 -4.67 6.40 -12.73
N ASP A 2 -4.58 5.09 -12.59
CA ASP A 2 -3.91 4.47 -11.45
C ASP A 2 -2.38 4.56 -11.63
N LEU A 3 -1.76 5.42 -10.87
CA LEU A 3 -0.31 5.67 -10.96
C LEU A 3 0.53 4.50 -10.43
N ALA A 4 -0.05 3.63 -9.60
CA ALA A 4 0.66 2.46 -9.09
C ALA A 4 1.09 1.51 -10.23
N ARG A 5 0.33 1.46 -11.30
CA ARG A 5 0.64 0.60 -12.47
C ARG A 5 1.86 1.08 -13.24
N LYS A 6 2.29 2.32 -13.03
CA LYS A 6 3.47 2.90 -13.67
C LYS A 6 4.70 2.82 -12.78
N ALA A 7 4.56 2.43 -11.53
CA ALA A 7 5.65 2.36 -10.58
C ALA A 7 6.33 0.99 -10.63
N VAL A 8 7.59 0.97 -10.23
CA VAL A 8 8.26 -0.26 -9.81
C VAL A 8 7.88 -0.48 -8.35
N ILE A 9 7.30 -1.63 -8.04
CA ILE A 9 6.83 -1.94 -6.70
C ILE A 9 7.70 -3.04 -6.11
N THR A 10 8.17 -2.83 -4.89
CA THR A 10 8.91 -3.82 -4.12
C THR A 10 8.29 -3.94 -2.73
N ALA A 11 8.51 -5.05 -2.07
CA ALA A 11 8.09 -5.26 -0.69
C ALA A 11 9.23 -5.81 0.13
N SER A 12 9.19 -5.58 1.44
CA SER A 12 10.17 -6.13 2.37
C SER A 12 10.12 -7.66 2.42
N GLU A 13 8.95 -8.23 2.12
CA GLU A 13 8.77 -9.68 2.10
C GLU A 13 7.63 -10.04 1.15
N GLU A 14 7.81 -11.13 0.42
CA GLU A 14 6.76 -11.77 -0.35
C GLU A 14 6.65 -13.22 0.14
N ARG A 15 5.42 -13.68 0.34
CA ARG A 15 5.18 -15.03 0.85
C ARG A 15 5.80 -16.08 -0.08
N VAL A 16 6.57 -16.99 0.49
CA VAL A 16 7.11 -18.13 -0.23
C VAL A 16 5.96 -19.10 -0.51
N ALA A 17 5.76 -19.43 -1.77
CA ALA A 17 4.65 -20.29 -2.21
C ALA A 17 5.17 -21.50 -2.99
N GLY A 18 4.33 -22.52 -3.07
CA GLY A 18 4.58 -23.66 -3.93
C GLY A 18 4.51 -23.29 -5.41
N GLN A 19 4.78 -24.26 -6.29
CA GLN A 19 5.04 -24.06 -7.72
C GLN A 19 3.92 -23.35 -8.50
N HIS A 20 2.68 -23.33 -8.03
CA HIS A 20 1.54 -22.83 -8.79
C HIS A 20 0.88 -21.59 -8.23
N ARG A 21 1.45 -21.00 -7.18
CA ARG A 21 0.89 -19.80 -6.54
C ARG A 21 2.00 -18.81 -6.27
N ASN A 22 1.71 -17.53 -6.49
CA ASN A 22 2.59 -16.48 -6.05
C ASN A 22 1.79 -15.44 -5.27
N TYR A 23 2.46 -14.77 -4.36
CA TYR A 23 1.89 -13.70 -3.56
C TYR A 23 2.71 -12.43 -3.75
N SER A 24 3.07 -12.16 -4.98
CA SER A 24 3.97 -11.07 -5.33
C SER A 24 3.25 -9.71 -5.30
N VAL A 25 4.06 -8.66 -5.25
CA VAL A 25 3.55 -7.28 -5.31
C VAL A 25 2.76 -6.98 -6.57
N ARG A 26 3.01 -7.69 -7.66
CA ARG A 26 2.28 -7.50 -8.92
C ARG A 26 0.80 -7.86 -8.80
N ASN A 27 0.45 -8.69 -7.84
CA ASN A 27 -0.95 -9.07 -7.60
C ASN A 27 -1.78 -7.90 -7.09
N MET A 28 -1.15 -6.87 -6.56
CA MET A 28 -1.85 -5.67 -6.08
C MET A 28 -2.27 -4.72 -7.22
N THR A 29 -1.78 -4.92 -8.42
CA THR A 29 -2.08 -4.05 -9.57
C THR A 29 -2.59 -4.80 -10.79
N ASP A 30 -2.97 -6.06 -10.65
CA ASP A 30 -3.44 -6.89 -11.77
C ASP A 30 -4.96 -6.78 -12.01
N GLY A 31 -5.69 -6.08 -11.17
CA GLY A 31 -7.13 -5.92 -11.29
C GLY A 31 -7.97 -7.13 -10.91
N LYS A 32 -7.35 -8.16 -10.35
CA LYS A 32 -8.03 -9.40 -9.95
C LYS A 32 -8.29 -9.41 -8.46
N ARG A 33 -9.41 -9.99 -8.04
CA ARG A 33 -9.80 -10.08 -6.63
C ARG A 33 -9.35 -11.37 -5.95
N ASP A 34 -8.94 -12.35 -6.71
CA ASP A 34 -8.50 -13.64 -6.20
C ASP A 34 -6.98 -13.74 -6.06
N THR A 35 -6.26 -12.70 -6.47
CA THR A 35 -4.81 -12.60 -6.30
C THR A 35 -4.50 -11.50 -5.29
N TYR A 36 -3.41 -11.65 -4.53
CA TYR A 36 -3.01 -10.69 -3.53
C TYR A 36 -1.52 -10.83 -3.20
N TRP A 37 -0.96 -9.76 -2.67
CA TRP A 37 0.35 -9.80 -2.03
C TRP A 37 0.19 -10.24 -0.57
N ALA A 38 1.12 -11.03 -0.09
CA ALA A 38 1.15 -11.47 1.30
C ALA A 38 2.57 -11.64 1.80
N THR A 39 2.75 -11.55 3.11
CA THR A 39 3.95 -11.99 3.81
C THR A 39 3.83 -13.46 4.22
N ASN A 40 4.90 -14.03 4.75
CA ASN A 40 4.87 -15.36 5.34
C ASN A 40 4.06 -15.35 6.63
N ASP A 41 3.59 -16.53 7.06
CA ASP A 41 2.89 -16.68 8.32
C ASP A 41 3.76 -16.15 9.47
N GLY A 42 3.15 -15.43 10.39
CA GLY A 42 3.86 -14.85 11.52
C GLY A 42 4.50 -13.50 11.27
N THR A 43 4.65 -13.07 10.02
CA THR A 43 5.17 -11.75 9.69
C THR A 43 4.02 -10.74 9.67
N THR A 44 3.95 -9.89 10.69
CA THR A 44 2.87 -8.91 10.87
C THR A 44 3.29 -7.48 10.56
N LYS A 45 4.54 -7.26 10.20
CA LYS A 45 5.10 -5.97 9.82
C LYS A 45 5.79 -6.09 8.48
N ALA A 46 5.53 -5.14 7.60
CA ALA A 46 6.13 -5.15 6.27
C ALA A 46 6.05 -3.76 5.65
N SER A 47 6.83 -3.54 4.61
CA SER A 47 6.75 -2.31 3.83
C SER A 47 6.62 -2.61 2.35
N ILE A 48 5.91 -1.72 1.66
CA ILE A 48 5.73 -1.73 0.21
C ILE A 48 6.25 -0.40 -0.30
N THR A 49 7.16 -0.43 -1.28
CA THR A 49 7.73 0.77 -1.86
C THR A 49 7.40 0.84 -3.35
N LEU A 50 6.88 2.00 -3.76
CA LEU A 50 6.63 2.32 -5.15
C LEU A 50 7.64 3.37 -5.59
N THR A 51 8.26 3.16 -6.75
CA THR A 51 9.24 4.10 -7.30
C THR A 51 8.85 4.43 -8.75
N TRP A 52 8.80 5.72 -9.06
CA TRP A 52 8.50 6.19 -10.41
C TRP A 52 9.79 6.67 -11.09
N ALA A 53 9.87 6.40 -12.39
CA ALA A 53 11.01 6.85 -13.21
C ALA A 53 11.09 8.36 -13.33
N LYS A 54 9.96 9.05 -13.17
CA LYS A 54 9.84 10.51 -13.26
C LYS A 54 9.10 11.04 -12.05
N PRO A 55 9.32 12.32 -11.65
CA PRO A 55 8.50 12.94 -10.63
C PRO A 55 7.01 12.82 -10.98
N THR A 56 6.22 12.36 -10.03
CA THR A 56 4.81 12.04 -10.24
C THR A 56 4.00 12.71 -9.13
N THR A 57 2.92 13.38 -9.50
CA THR A 57 2.05 14.03 -8.52
C THR A 57 1.05 13.02 -7.99
N VAL A 58 1.08 12.79 -6.67
CA VAL A 58 0.21 11.84 -5.97
C VAL A 58 -0.66 12.58 -4.96
N ARG A 59 -1.93 12.17 -4.85
CA ARG A 59 -2.91 12.81 -3.96
C ARG A 59 -3.45 11.88 -2.90
N TYR A 60 -3.73 10.64 -3.27
CA TYR A 60 -4.25 9.65 -2.33
C TYR A 60 -3.90 8.24 -2.77
N VAL A 61 -3.97 7.33 -1.81
CA VAL A 61 -3.73 5.90 -2.00
C VAL A 61 -5.02 5.15 -1.69
N GLN A 62 -5.32 4.14 -2.48
CA GLN A 62 -6.42 3.23 -2.20
C GLN A 62 -5.84 1.84 -1.93
N LEU A 63 -6.22 1.28 -0.81
CA LEU A 63 -5.81 -0.07 -0.40
C LEU A 63 -7.03 -0.95 -0.18
N MET A 64 -6.92 -2.21 -0.59
CA MET A 64 -7.96 -3.21 -0.37
C MET A 64 -7.32 -4.48 0.19
N GLU A 65 -7.76 -4.89 1.38
CA GLU A 65 -7.37 -6.18 1.93
C GLU A 65 -8.17 -7.31 1.26
N HIS A 66 -7.57 -8.50 1.22
CA HIS A 66 -8.26 -9.69 0.74
C HIS A 66 -9.17 -10.22 1.85
N ILE A 67 -10.33 -9.59 2.00
CA ILE A 67 -11.23 -9.77 3.16
C ILE A 67 -11.86 -11.16 3.26
N LYS A 68 -11.83 -11.97 2.21
CA LYS A 68 -12.29 -13.36 2.27
C LYS A 68 -11.57 -14.15 3.37
N LEU A 69 -10.35 -13.76 3.70
CA LEU A 69 -9.53 -14.37 4.75
C LEU A 69 -9.48 -13.52 6.02
N GLY A 70 -10.31 -12.49 6.11
CA GLY A 70 -10.45 -11.63 7.28
C GLY A 70 -9.68 -10.31 7.15
N GLN A 71 -10.12 -9.33 7.91
CA GLN A 71 -9.43 -8.05 8.02
C GLN A 71 -8.29 -8.19 9.02
N ARG A 72 -7.08 -7.79 8.66
CA ARG A 72 -5.88 -8.06 9.44
C ARG A 72 -5.06 -6.83 9.79
N VAL A 73 -4.93 -5.86 8.87
CA VAL A 73 -4.07 -4.69 9.10
C VAL A 73 -4.69 -3.78 10.14
N ARG A 74 -3.93 -3.47 11.20
CA ARG A 74 -4.36 -2.64 12.32
C ARG A 74 -3.75 -1.25 12.29
N SER A 75 -2.51 -1.14 11.82
CA SER A 75 -1.78 0.11 11.82
C SER A 75 -0.86 0.19 10.60
N PHE A 76 -0.88 1.32 9.93
CA PHE A 76 -0.03 1.56 8.78
C PHE A 76 0.38 3.04 8.70
N THR A 77 1.44 3.30 7.95
CA THR A 77 1.95 4.64 7.68
C THR A 77 2.20 4.78 6.19
N VAL A 78 1.86 5.93 5.62
CA VAL A 78 2.18 6.26 4.23
C VAL A 78 3.18 7.40 4.22
N GLU A 79 4.29 7.20 3.53
CA GLU A 79 5.37 8.18 3.38
C GLU A 79 5.63 8.43 1.91
N THR A 80 6.08 9.63 1.59
CA THR A 80 6.50 9.98 0.23
C THR A 80 7.91 10.54 0.24
N SER A 81 8.57 10.48 -0.92
CA SER A 81 9.92 11.00 -1.09
C SER A 81 10.06 11.71 -2.42
N GLU A 82 10.65 12.90 -2.39
CA GLU A 82 10.96 13.66 -3.60
C GLU A 82 12.20 13.13 -4.32
N ASP A 83 13.14 12.58 -3.56
CA ASP A 83 14.44 12.12 -4.06
C ASP A 83 14.60 10.59 -4.12
N GLY A 84 13.64 9.85 -3.56
CA GLY A 84 13.70 8.39 -3.46
C GLY A 84 14.51 7.88 -2.27
N VAL A 85 15.07 8.77 -1.47
CA VAL A 85 15.97 8.42 -0.34
C VAL A 85 15.39 8.91 0.99
N ASN A 86 14.97 10.16 1.04
CA ASN A 86 14.43 10.79 2.26
C ASN A 86 12.91 10.78 2.22
N PHE A 87 12.28 10.12 3.19
CA PHE A 87 10.84 9.95 3.25
C PHE A 87 10.20 10.85 4.29
N THR A 88 9.04 11.40 3.96
CA THR A 88 8.23 12.24 4.84
C THR A 88 6.88 11.56 5.05
N GLN A 89 6.44 11.46 6.31
CA GLN A 89 5.16 10.87 6.63
C GLN A 89 4.02 11.77 6.14
N ARG A 90 3.07 11.19 5.43
CA ARG A 90 1.91 11.89 4.89
C ARG A 90 0.61 11.45 5.52
N ALA A 91 0.51 10.19 5.92
CA ALA A 91 -0.68 9.66 6.56
C ALA A 91 -0.31 8.52 7.49
N THR A 92 -1.11 8.34 8.53
CA THR A 92 -0.98 7.21 9.43
C THR A 92 -2.34 6.81 9.95
N ASN A 93 -2.50 5.54 10.22
CA ASN A 93 -3.66 4.99 10.91
C ASN A 93 -3.19 4.31 12.19
N ILE A 94 -3.72 4.74 13.32
CA ILE A 94 -3.39 4.16 14.61
C ILE A 94 -4.60 3.39 15.14
N ALA A 95 -4.42 2.10 15.28
CA ALA A 95 -5.10 1.19 16.22
C ALA A 95 -6.59 0.86 16.07
N THR A 96 -7.46 1.67 15.52
CA THR A 96 -8.90 1.37 15.62
C THR A 96 -9.59 1.08 14.29
N THR A 97 -8.93 1.34 13.19
CA THR A 97 -9.50 1.12 11.87
C THR A 97 -8.56 0.29 11.02
N THR A 98 -9.09 -0.75 10.41
CA THR A 98 -8.37 -1.58 9.45
C THR A 98 -8.44 -0.96 8.06
N ILE A 99 -7.67 -1.48 7.13
CA ILE A 99 -7.84 -1.16 5.71
C ILE A 99 -9.20 -1.68 5.23
N GLY A 100 -9.51 -2.92 5.58
CA GLY A 100 -10.77 -3.55 5.22
C GLY A 100 -10.92 -3.77 3.73
N TYR A 101 -12.17 -3.85 3.28
CA TYR A 101 -12.48 -4.09 1.88
C TYR A 101 -11.88 -3.01 0.97
N LYS A 102 -12.01 -1.75 1.37
CA LYS A 102 -11.50 -0.63 0.58
C LYS A 102 -11.28 0.57 1.48
N ARG A 103 -10.09 1.13 1.42
CA ARG A 103 -9.77 2.36 2.12
C ARG A 103 -9.05 3.33 1.22
N ILE A 104 -9.54 4.56 1.18
CA ILE A 104 -8.93 5.66 0.48
C ILE A 104 -8.23 6.56 1.51
N ILE A 105 -6.94 6.80 1.30
CA ILE A 105 -6.07 7.49 2.25
C ILE A 105 -5.56 8.77 1.59
N PRO A 106 -6.11 9.95 1.95
CA PRO A 106 -5.57 11.23 1.49
C PRO A 106 -4.18 11.45 2.09
N LEU A 107 -3.28 12.01 1.30
CA LEU A 107 -1.88 12.20 1.71
C LEU A 107 -1.63 13.54 2.39
N ASN A 108 -2.61 14.41 2.45
CA ASN A 108 -2.45 15.76 3.00
C ASN A 108 -2.59 15.85 4.52
N GLY A 109 -2.63 14.72 5.23
CA GLY A 109 -2.79 14.67 6.68
C GLY A 109 -4.18 15.08 7.16
N SER A 110 -5.09 15.40 6.27
CA SER A 110 -6.43 15.83 6.60
C SER A 110 -7.34 14.62 6.84
N THR A 111 -8.16 14.69 7.87
CA THR A 111 -9.26 13.75 8.08
C THR A 111 -10.42 14.03 7.12
N GLN A 112 -10.38 15.15 6.43
CA GLN A 112 -11.36 15.49 5.41
C GLN A 112 -11.01 14.82 4.10
N LYS A 113 -12.01 14.27 3.44
CA LYS A 113 -11.89 13.62 2.15
C LYS A 113 -11.73 14.66 1.03
N SER A 114 -10.69 15.47 1.10
CA SER A 114 -10.40 16.42 0.03
C SER A 114 -9.53 15.71 -1.00
N TYR A 115 -10.18 15.18 -2.01
CA TYR A 115 -9.51 14.55 -3.15
C TYR A 115 -9.02 15.59 -4.17
N ASP A 116 -9.28 16.86 -3.92
CA ASP A 116 -9.02 17.98 -4.82
C ASP A 116 -7.77 18.77 -4.44
N GLY A 117 -6.99 18.29 -3.48
CA GLY A 117 -5.73 18.92 -3.09
C GLY A 117 -4.69 18.87 -4.21
N GLU A 118 -3.70 19.77 -4.15
CA GLU A 118 -2.65 19.86 -5.17
C GLU A 118 -1.77 18.59 -5.23
N GLY A 119 -1.75 17.81 -4.18
CA GLY A 119 -0.93 16.61 -4.12
C GLY A 119 0.54 16.91 -3.88
N TYR A 120 1.35 15.87 -3.95
CA TYR A 120 2.79 15.93 -3.74
C TYR A 120 3.50 15.40 -4.98
N LYS A 121 4.48 16.13 -5.46
CA LYS A 121 5.31 15.70 -6.58
C LYS A 121 6.47 14.88 -6.03
N VAL A 122 6.46 13.58 -6.29
CA VAL A 122 7.35 12.61 -5.62
C VAL A 122 7.95 11.63 -6.62
N ARG A 123 9.04 11.00 -6.22
CA ARG A 123 9.64 9.88 -6.95
C ARG A 123 9.37 8.54 -6.30
N ALA A 124 9.01 8.53 -5.02
CA ALA A 124 8.75 7.28 -4.31
C ALA A 124 7.66 7.45 -3.26
N MET A 125 7.00 6.33 -2.95
CA MET A 125 6.03 6.22 -1.88
C MET A 125 6.30 4.92 -1.14
N ARG A 126 6.19 4.96 0.19
CA ARG A 126 6.34 3.77 1.01
C ARG A 126 5.12 3.62 1.91
N ILE A 127 4.53 2.44 1.87
CA ILE A 127 3.45 2.06 2.78
C ILE A 127 4.03 1.05 3.75
N THR A 128 4.02 1.39 5.03
CA THR A 128 4.54 0.53 6.08
C THR A 128 3.38 0.01 6.89
N ILE A 129 3.26 -1.31 6.97
CA ILE A 129 2.32 -1.97 7.87
C ILE A 129 3.03 -2.16 9.19
N ASN A 130 2.56 -1.45 10.21
CA ASN A 130 3.19 -1.41 11.52
C ASN A 130 2.67 -2.51 12.46
N ASP A 131 1.46 -2.96 12.22
CA ASP A 131 0.83 -4.03 12.99
C ASP A 131 -0.30 -4.67 12.17
N SER A 132 -0.43 -5.98 12.34
CA SER A 132 -1.47 -6.78 11.68
C SER A 132 -1.81 -7.98 12.57
N LYS A 133 -3.07 -8.41 12.55
CA LYS A 133 -3.52 -9.59 13.32
C LYS A 133 -2.81 -10.88 12.92
N ALA A 134 -2.47 -10.97 11.63
CA ALA A 134 -1.79 -12.10 11.01
C ALA A 134 -1.02 -11.54 9.82
N CYS A 135 -0.42 -12.39 9.00
CA CYS A 135 0.26 -11.90 7.80
C CYS A 135 -0.70 -11.05 6.96
N PRO A 136 -0.31 -9.81 6.57
CA PRO A 136 -1.18 -8.97 5.76
C PRO A 136 -1.39 -9.56 4.38
N LEU A 137 -2.60 -9.35 3.83
CA LEU A 137 -3.01 -9.78 2.50
C LEU A 137 -3.61 -8.58 1.79
N ILE A 138 -2.93 -8.04 0.81
CA ILE A 138 -3.40 -6.87 0.06
C ILE A 138 -3.72 -7.28 -1.37
N GLU A 139 -4.99 -7.17 -1.76
CA GLU A 139 -5.41 -7.55 -3.11
C GLU A 139 -5.33 -6.40 -4.11
N ASN A 140 -5.38 -5.15 -3.66
CA ASN A 140 -5.25 -4.01 -4.56
C ASN A 140 -4.57 -2.83 -3.89
N LEU A 141 -3.72 -2.18 -4.66
CA LEU A 141 -3.03 -0.94 -4.33
C LEU A 141 -3.16 -0.02 -5.55
N SER A 142 -3.78 1.12 -5.36
CA SER A 142 -3.93 2.13 -6.39
C SER A 142 -3.47 3.49 -5.87
N VAL A 143 -2.90 4.30 -6.74
CA VAL A 143 -2.41 5.65 -6.41
C VAL A 143 -2.97 6.65 -7.41
N TYR A 144 -3.45 7.77 -6.88
CA TYR A 144 -4.03 8.83 -7.71
C TYR A 144 -3.49 10.19 -7.34
#